data_1eb80a558f7d74c510077fdc8e6a3f81
#
_entry.id   1eb80a558f7d74c510077fdc8e6a3f81
#
_cell.length_a   1.000
_cell.length_b   1.000
_cell.length_c   1.000
_cell.angle_alpha   90.00
_cell.angle_beta   90.00
_cell.angle_gamma   90.00
#
_symmetry.space_group_name_H-M   'P 1'
#
loop_
_entity.id
_entity.type
_entity.pdbx_description
1 polymer ?
#
loop_
_entity_poly.entity_id
_entity_poly.type
_entity_poly.pdbx_seq_one_letter_code
_entity_poly.pdbx_strand_id
1 'polypeptide(L)' 'MSREREGYRDALERVRREASGELVSVEEAARIVYGSDPHGPRKVTRLAGWIGSGRGKRIPATALARQIC' A
#
# COMPACT_ATOMS: atom_id res chain seq x y z
N MET A 1 2.93 -25.35 -5.14
CA MET A 1 3.35 -24.42 -4.08
C MET A 1 3.49 -23.03 -4.64
N SER A 2 2.78 -22.09 -4.07
CA SER A 2 2.88 -20.71 -4.51
C SER A 2 4.16 -20.09 -3.97
N ARG A 3 4.80 -19.29 -4.82
CA ARG A 3 5.99 -18.57 -4.39
C ARG A 3 5.60 -17.12 -4.14
N GLU A 4 6.07 -16.59 -3.03
CA GLU A 4 6.00 -15.18 -2.81
C GLU A 4 6.97 -14.49 -3.76
N ARG A 5 6.61 -13.31 -4.22
CA ARG A 5 7.53 -12.51 -5.00
C ARG A 5 8.74 -12.18 -4.14
N GLU A 6 9.90 -12.15 -4.77
CA GLU A 6 11.10 -11.70 -4.10
C GLU A 6 10.88 -10.30 -3.55
N GLY A 7 11.16 -10.11 -2.28
CA GLY A 7 10.94 -8.84 -1.62
C GLY A 7 9.56 -8.63 -1.03
N TYR A 8 8.62 -9.56 -1.24
CA TYR A 8 7.26 -9.40 -0.73
C TYR A 8 7.23 -9.28 0.80
N ARG A 9 7.96 -10.14 1.50
CA ARG A 9 8.00 -10.09 2.96
C ARG A 9 8.56 -8.78 3.48
N ASP A 10 9.64 -8.31 2.86
CA ASP A 10 10.26 -7.05 3.25
C ASP A 10 9.31 -5.89 2.99
N ALA A 11 8.63 -5.92 1.85
CA ALA A 11 7.63 -4.91 1.52
C ALA A 11 6.48 -4.92 2.51
N LEU A 12 5.99 -6.11 2.87
CA LEU A 12 4.89 -6.25 3.81
C LEU A 12 5.28 -5.75 5.21
N GLU A 13 6.48 -6.10 5.67
CA GLU A 13 6.98 -5.61 6.96
C GLU A 13 7.09 -4.10 6.96
N ARG A 14 7.59 -3.53 5.88
CA ARG A 14 7.70 -2.10 5.74
C ARG A 14 6.33 -1.42 5.80
N VAL A 15 5.36 -1.95 5.06
CA VAL A 15 4.01 -1.41 5.07
C VAL A 15 3.42 -1.47 6.48
N ARG A 16 3.54 -2.61 7.15
CA ARG A 16 3.00 -2.79 8.49
C ARG A 16 3.67 -1.89 9.53
N ARG A 17 4.96 -1.62 9.34
CA ARG A 17 5.70 -0.76 10.25
C ARG A 17 5.30 0.70 10.10
N GLU A 18 5.09 1.13 8.87
CA GLU A 18 4.81 2.53 8.59
C GLU A 18 3.32 2.87 8.63
N ALA A 19 2.45 1.87 8.46
CA ALA A 19 1.01 2.08 8.53
C ALA A 19 0.52 1.95 9.98
N SER A 20 -0.61 2.58 10.26
CA SER A 20 -1.21 2.51 11.59
C SER A 20 -1.99 1.22 11.83
N GLY A 21 -2.16 0.38 10.81
CA GLY A 21 -2.91 -0.88 10.92
C GLY A 21 -2.86 -1.66 9.63
N GLU A 22 -3.61 -2.77 9.59
CA GLU A 22 -3.67 -3.64 8.41
C GLU A 22 -4.37 -2.99 7.21
N LEU A 23 -5.27 -2.05 7.46
CA LEU A 23 -5.92 -1.29 6.40
C LEU A 23 -5.23 0.07 6.30
N VAL A 24 -4.67 0.35 5.16
CA VAL A 24 -3.85 1.53 4.93
C VAL A 24 -4.66 2.59 4.20
N SER A 25 -4.63 3.81 4.70
CA SER A 25 -5.33 4.93 4.07
C SER A 25 -4.60 5.37 2.80
N VAL A 26 -5.29 6.18 1.98
CA VAL A 26 -4.68 6.73 0.76
C VAL A 26 -3.41 7.51 1.10
N GLU A 27 -3.46 8.34 2.13
CA GLU A 27 -2.32 9.18 2.50
C GLU A 27 -1.14 8.36 3.01
N GLU A 28 -1.42 7.38 3.85
CA GLU A 28 -0.37 6.48 4.34
C GLU A 28 0.26 5.68 3.19
N ALA A 29 -0.59 5.14 2.31
CA ALA A 29 -0.11 4.37 1.18
C ALA A 29 0.76 5.23 0.26
N ALA A 30 0.34 6.45 -0.01
CA ALA A 30 1.09 7.37 -0.84
C ALA A 30 2.47 7.65 -0.24
N ARG A 31 2.53 7.86 1.06
CA ARG A 31 3.79 8.13 1.74
C ARG A 31 4.72 6.92 1.71
N ILE A 32 4.16 5.74 1.90
CA ILE A 32 4.95 4.50 1.91
C ILE A 32 5.55 4.22 0.52
N VAL A 33 4.75 4.40 -0.53
CA VAL A 33 5.15 4.04 -1.89
C VAL A 33 5.90 5.16 -2.58
N TYR A 34 5.44 6.39 -2.44
CA TYR A 34 5.95 7.53 -3.20
C TYR A 34 6.67 8.57 -2.35
N GLY A 35 6.72 8.37 -1.04
CA GLY A 35 7.43 9.28 -0.14
C GLY A 35 6.84 10.67 -0.15
N SER A 36 7.66 11.66 -0.49
CA SER A 36 7.24 13.07 -0.48
C SER A 36 6.72 13.57 -1.83
N ASP A 37 6.48 12.67 -2.78
CA ASP A 37 5.94 13.06 -4.09
C ASP A 37 4.58 13.74 -3.91
N PRO A 38 4.41 14.98 -4.37
CA PRO A 38 3.14 15.70 -4.22
C PRO A 38 1.99 15.04 -5.00
N HIS A 39 2.31 14.21 -6.00
CA HIS A 39 1.32 13.47 -6.78
C HIS A 39 1.11 12.05 -6.27
N GLY A 40 1.76 11.69 -5.16
CA GLY A 40 1.67 10.35 -4.57
C GLY A 40 0.24 9.87 -4.33
N PRO A 41 -0.61 10.66 -3.65
CA PRO A 41 -1.99 10.25 -3.42
C PRO A 41 -2.77 9.93 -4.68
N ARG A 42 -2.59 10.72 -5.73
CA ARG A 42 -3.23 10.46 -7.02
C ARG A 42 -2.71 9.17 -7.64
N LYS A 43 -1.41 8.95 -7.60
CA LYS A 43 -0.78 7.77 -8.19
C LYS A 43 -1.20 6.51 -7.46
N VAL A 44 -1.22 6.54 -6.14
CA VAL A 44 -1.52 5.36 -5.34
C VAL A 44 -2.97 4.90 -5.50
N THR A 45 -3.89 5.79 -5.82
CA THR A 45 -5.29 5.42 -6.04
C THR A 45 -5.49 4.58 -7.29
N ARG A 46 -4.50 4.52 -8.17
CA ARG A 46 -4.55 3.69 -9.37
C ARG A 46 -4.19 2.24 -9.11
N LEU A 47 -3.65 1.94 -7.95
CA LEU A 47 -3.33 0.55 -7.58
C LEU A 47 -4.62 -0.24 -7.36
N ALA A 48 -4.52 -1.56 -7.51
CA ALA A 48 -5.65 -2.45 -7.26
C ALA A 48 -5.74 -2.80 -5.78
N GLY A 49 -6.91 -3.28 -5.35
CA GLY A 49 -7.09 -3.79 -4.00
C GLY A 49 -7.74 -2.84 -3.01
N TRP A 50 -8.13 -1.66 -3.44
CA TRP A 50 -8.81 -0.72 -2.57
C TRP A 50 -10.19 -1.23 -2.14
N ILE A 51 -10.52 -1.01 -0.88
CA ILE A 51 -11.80 -1.35 -0.28
C ILE A 51 -12.54 -0.06 0.02
N GLY A 52 -13.79 0.03 -0.41
CA GLY A 52 -14.58 1.24 -0.26
C GLY A 52 -14.40 2.19 -1.43
N SER A 53 -14.87 3.41 -1.26
CA SER A 53 -14.80 4.43 -2.30
C SER A 53 -14.53 5.80 -1.68
N GLY A 54 -14.13 6.74 -2.53
CA GLY A 54 -13.85 8.09 -2.11
C GLY A 54 -12.61 8.19 -1.23
N ARG A 55 -12.60 9.21 -0.38
CA ARG A 55 -11.44 9.50 0.47
C ARG A 55 -11.28 8.51 1.62
N GLY A 56 -12.36 7.83 1.97
CA GLY A 56 -12.33 6.86 3.06
C GLY A 56 -11.89 5.46 2.65
N LYS A 57 -11.56 5.25 1.39
CA LYS A 57 -11.14 3.92 0.94
C LYS A 57 -9.81 3.53 1.57
N ARG A 58 -9.63 2.24 1.74
CA ARG A 58 -8.43 1.69 2.34
C ARG A 58 -7.95 0.48 1.56
N ILE A 59 -6.67 0.18 1.68
CA ILE A 59 -6.07 -0.95 1.01
C ILE A 59 -5.43 -1.85 2.07
N PRO A 60 -5.66 -3.18 2.02
CA PRO A 60 -4.98 -4.09 2.94
C PRO A 60 -3.47 -4.02 2.74
N ALA A 61 -2.74 -4.14 3.83
CA ALA A 61 -1.28 -4.10 3.79
C ALA A 61 -0.71 -5.16 2.84
N THR A 62 -1.32 -6.34 2.82
CA THR A 62 -0.90 -7.42 1.92
C THR A 62 -1.08 -7.06 0.46
N ALA A 63 -2.20 -6.43 0.12
CA ALA A 63 -2.46 -6.01 -1.26
C ALA A 63 -1.48 -4.91 -1.69
N LEU A 64 -1.21 -3.96 -0.80
CA LEU A 64 -0.24 -2.90 -1.09
C LEU A 64 1.16 -3.46 -1.27
N ALA A 65 1.57 -4.38 -0.40
CA ALA A 65 2.90 -4.99 -0.48
C ALA A 65 3.11 -5.74 -1.81
N ARG A 66 2.07 -6.40 -2.32
CA ARG A 66 2.14 -7.09 -3.61
C ARG A 66 2.42 -6.15 -4.77
N GLN A 67 2.01 -4.91 -4.64
CA GLN A 67 2.13 -3.95 -5.73
C GLN A 67 3.45 -3.22 -5.76
N ILE A 68 4.16 -3.24 -4.65
CA ILE A 68 5.42 -2.51 -4.53
C ILE A 68 6.65 -3.41 -4.48
N CYS A 69 6.47 -4.72 -4.51
CA CYS A 69 7.60 -5.66 -4.51
C CYS A 69 8.00 -6.13 -5.91
#